data_f28af0a4340f19b8695f6115046d808a
#
_entry.id   f28af0a4340f19b8695f6115046d808a
#
_cell.length_a   1.000
_cell.length_b   1.000
_cell.length_c   1.000
_cell.angle_alpha   90.00
_cell.angle_beta   90.00
_cell.angle_gamma   90.00
#
_symmetry.space_group_name_H-M   'P 1'
#
loop_
_entity.id
_entity.type
_entity.pdbx_description
1 polymer ?
#
loop_
_entity_poly.entity_id
_entity_poly.type
_entity_poly.pdbx_seq_one_letter_code
_entity_poly.pdbx_strand_id
1 'polypeptide(L)'
;MRHTRQLRDSLPLLAFGLLLTFFSSFGQTFLLSLYVPAIEALLGISNTVFGSLYAVATLSSAFTLPWLGGRFDHMPIRAYTLMVLAGLVAALLLLSSARHLVVVVIAFYGLRLFGQGLMSHTAVSAMARYFEANRGKAIGITTLGHPIGEATLPLLATLLIGGFGWRSTLQFFALSIVVVVLPATLLLLSGARSTLKKFEATSDTDAAAMPHQSIWRLMAERRFWIITPLVFMTGYTNTALFFFQLKLGEARGWTPEWVAGSLSAFALASALGMAGAGPLVDRLSGRQLFPGYMIPYVAGLLVLVFFHQPIAYPVALLLMGLANGSGSTVKNAMLAEIYGIQVIGKVRSVFTTIMVISTALGPISFGVLLDANLSFTWIFALVAVIIVLTIVNGWRRLTS
;
A
#
# COMPACT_ATOMS: atom_id res chain seq x y z
N MET A 1 13.65 16.02 -27.99
CA MET A 1 14.20 17.17 -27.22
C MET A 1 13.14 18.01 -26.47
N ARG A 2 11.95 18.33 -27.01
CA ARG A 2 10.90 19.07 -26.27
C ARG A 2 10.35 18.32 -25.03
N HIS A 3 10.19 16.99 -25.12
CA HIS A 3 9.66 16.18 -24.00
C HIS A 3 10.60 16.05 -22.79
N THR A 4 11.91 16.00 -23.02
CA THR A 4 12.94 15.96 -21.96
C THR A 4 13.05 17.30 -21.23
N ARG A 5 12.87 18.41 -21.95
CA ARG A 5 12.88 19.74 -21.36
C ARG A 5 11.67 19.98 -20.46
N GLN A 6 10.47 19.52 -20.86
CA GLN A 6 9.27 19.64 -20.07
C GLN A 6 9.31 18.83 -18.76
N LEU A 7 9.90 17.62 -18.77
CA LEU A 7 10.14 16.84 -17.55
C LEU A 7 11.14 17.54 -16.61
N ARG A 8 12.18 18.18 -17.16
CA ARG A 8 13.17 18.90 -16.37
C ARG A 8 12.60 20.15 -15.70
N ASP A 9 11.75 20.90 -16.41
CA ASP A 9 11.05 22.08 -15.86
C ASP A 9 10.02 21.71 -14.80
N SER A 10 9.59 20.44 -14.75
CA SER A 10 8.63 19.90 -13.79
C SER A 10 9.28 19.04 -12.69
N LEU A 11 10.63 18.99 -12.61
CA LEU A 11 11.37 18.26 -11.57
C LEU A 11 10.91 18.57 -10.14
N PRO A 12 10.62 19.84 -9.76
CA PRO A 12 10.12 20.13 -8.42
C PRO A 12 8.80 19.42 -8.11
N LEU A 13 7.89 19.31 -9.10
CA LEU A 13 6.61 18.65 -8.91
C LEU A 13 6.76 17.11 -8.83
N LEU A 14 7.69 16.51 -9.59
CA LEU A 14 8.02 15.10 -9.48
C LEU A 14 8.65 14.79 -8.11
N ALA A 15 9.58 15.62 -7.64
CA ALA A 15 10.19 15.49 -6.32
C ALA A 15 9.16 15.65 -5.20
N PHE A 16 8.21 16.57 -5.34
CA PHE A 16 7.06 16.70 -4.43
C PHE A 16 6.26 15.41 -4.34
N GLY A 17 5.89 14.83 -5.49
CA GLY A 17 5.14 13.57 -5.51
C GLY A 17 5.90 12.41 -4.88
N LEU A 18 7.19 12.27 -5.19
CA LEU A 18 8.08 11.24 -4.62
C LEU A 18 8.25 11.42 -3.10
N LEU A 19 8.39 12.65 -2.63
CA LEU A 19 8.45 12.97 -1.20
C LEU A 19 7.17 12.53 -0.48
N LEU A 20 6.00 12.87 -1.03
CA LEU A 20 4.73 12.48 -0.41
C LEU A 20 4.52 10.97 -0.39
N THR A 21 4.85 10.24 -1.46
CA THR A 21 4.71 8.78 -1.49
C THR A 21 5.70 8.10 -0.57
N PHE A 22 6.92 8.61 -0.41
CA PHE A 22 7.88 8.12 0.58
C PHE A 22 7.34 8.26 2.00
N PHE A 23 6.91 9.44 2.40
CA PHE A 23 6.41 9.71 3.75
C PHE A 23 5.00 9.17 4.00
N SER A 24 4.26 8.76 2.96
CA SER A 24 3.00 8.02 3.13
C SER A 24 3.22 6.68 3.85
N SER A 25 4.46 6.20 3.88
CA SER A 25 4.88 5.01 4.62
C SER A 25 4.53 5.08 6.11
N PHE A 26 4.43 6.25 6.71
CA PHE A 26 4.02 6.41 8.11
C PHE A 26 2.59 5.92 8.40
N GLY A 27 1.75 5.78 7.39
CA GLY A 27 0.42 5.17 7.49
C GLY A 27 0.33 3.74 6.96
N GLN A 28 1.43 3.16 6.45
CA GLN A 28 1.43 1.83 5.86
C GLN A 28 1.55 0.72 6.90
N THR A 29 0.96 -0.43 6.61
CA THR A 29 0.92 -1.57 7.53
C THR A 29 2.30 -2.04 7.96
N PHE A 30 3.27 -2.09 7.03
CA PHE A 30 4.61 -2.56 7.33
C PHE A 30 5.35 -1.71 8.38
N LEU A 31 5.02 -0.42 8.48
CA LEU A 31 5.59 0.47 9.50
C LEU A 31 4.75 0.48 10.78
N LEU A 32 3.42 0.52 10.65
CA LEU A 32 2.51 0.50 11.80
C LEU A 32 2.64 -0.77 12.65
N SER A 33 2.92 -1.89 12.00
CA SER A 33 3.10 -3.19 12.67
C SER A 33 4.27 -3.23 13.65
N LEU A 34 5.26 -2.35 13.50
CA LEU A 34 6.41 -2.28 14.42
C LEU A 34 6.00 -1.79 15.82
N TYR A 35 4.88 -1.10 15.93
CA TYR A 35 4.33 -0.62 17.21
C TYR A 35 3.37 -1.62 17.87
N VAL A 36 2.92 -2.65 17.12
CA VAL A 36 1.91 -3.63 17.57
C VAL A 36 2.28 -4.30 18.89
N PRO A 37 3.48 -4.91 19.07
CA PRO A 37 3.82 -5.59 20.31
C PRO A 37 3.78 -4.65 21.53
N ALA A 38 4.28 -3.44 21.38
CA ALA A 38 4.30 -2.45 22.47
C ALA A 38 2.90 -1.96 22.85
N ILE A 39 1.99 -1.82 21.88
CA ILE A 39 0.61 -1.38 22.12
C ILE A 39 -0.22 -2.52 22.73
N GLU A 40 -0.05 -3.75 22.26
CA GLU A 40 -0.71 -4.92 22.85
C GLU A 40 -0.29 -5.14 24.31
N ALA A 41 1.00 -5.04 24.60
CA ALA A 41 1.52 -5.12 25.98
C ALA A 41 0.97 -3.98 26.86
N LEU A 42 0.87 -2.76 26.32
CA LEU A 42 0.31 -1.61 27.05
C LEU A 42 -1.16 -1.79 27.41
N LEU A 43 -1.95 -2.35 26.49
CA LEU A 43 -3.41 -2.43 26.61
C LEU A 43 -3.90 -3.79 27.18
N GLY A 44 -3.03 -4.80 27.23
CA GLY A 44 -3.39 -6.16 27.68
C GLY A 44 -4.44 -6.83 26.77
N ILE A 45 -4.38 -6.58 25.46
CA ILE A 45 -5.37 -7.08 24.50
C ILE A 45 -4.83 -8.21 23.64
N SER A 46 -5.73 -9.10 23.18
CA SER A 46 -5.36 -10.22 22.31
C SER A 46 -5.08 -9.80 20.87
N ASN A 47 -4.46 -10.71 20.11
CA ASN A 47 -4.19 -10.53 18.68
C ASN A 47 -5.47 -10.27 17.88
N THR A 48 -6.54 -10.99 18.19
CA THR A 48 -7.87 -10.83 17.56
C THR A 48 -8.44 -9.44 17.79
N VAL A 49 -8.39 -8.97 19.05
CA VAL A 49 -8.87 -7.62 19.39
C VAL A 49 -8.08 -6.57 18.63
N PHE A 50 -6.76 -6.66 18.65
CA PHE A 50 -5.91 -5.69 17.96
C PHE A 50 -6.12 -5.70 16.43
N GLY A 51 -6.19 -6.89 15.82
CA GLY A 51 -6.51 -7.03 14.40
C GLY A 51 -7.88 -6.44 14.04
N SER A 52 -8.88 -6.61 14.91
CA SER A 52 -10.21 -6.03 14.73
C SER A 52 -10.20 -4.49 14.78
N LEU A 53 -9.44 -3.91 15.72
CA LEU A 53 -9.28 -2.46 15.83
C LEU A 53 -8.60 -1.87 14.59
N TYR A 54 -7.54 -2.54 14.12
CA TYR A 54 -6.88 -2.16 12.87
C TYR A 54 -7.83 -2.22 11.68
N ALA A 55 -8.68 -3.25 11.60
CA ALA A 55 -9.67 -3.39 10.55
C ALA A 55 -10.70 -2.25 10.59
N VAL A 56 -11.25 -1.92 11.77
CA VAL A 56 -12.17 -0.80 11.94
C VAL A 56 -11.52 0.51 11.49
N ALA A 57 -10.30 0.79 11.93
CA ALA A 57 -9.55 1.98 11.54
C ALA A 57 -9.32 2.04 10.02
N THR A 58 -8.92 0.91 9.41
CA THR A 58 -8.65 0.80 7.97
C THR A 58 -9.91 0.99 7.14
N LEU A 59 -11.01 0.32 7.48
CA LEU A 59 -12.28 0.44 6.76
C LEU A 59 -12.85 1.86 6.91
N SER A 60 -12.84 2.43 8.12
CA SER A 60 -13.30 3.80 8.35
C SER A 60 -12.50 4.82 7.53
N SER A 61 -11.18 4.65 7.43
CA SER A 61 -10.34 5.51 6.59
C SER A 61 -10.67 5.37 5.10
N ALA A 62 -10.94 4.15 4.64
CA ALA A 62 -11.32 3.87 3.25
C ALA A 62 -12.67 4.50 2.86
N PHE A 63 -13.64 4.51 3.78
CA PHE A 63 -14.93 5.20 3.56
C PHE A 63 -14.79 6.73 3.58
N THR A 64 -13.87 7.27 4.37
CA THR A 64 -13.64 8.72 4.46
C THR A 64 -12.80 9.24 3.29
N LEU A 65 -11.91 8.41 2.74
CA LEU A 65 -10.95 8.80 1.69
C LEU A 65 -11.61 9.41 0.44
N PRO A 66 -12.69 8.87 -0.16
CA PRO A 66 -13.31 9.47 -1.34
C PRO A 66 -13.83 10.88 -1.10
N TRP A 67 -14.38 11.13 0.10
CA TRP A 67 -14.93 12.44 0.45
C TRP A 67 -13.84 13.49 0.69
N LEU A 68 -12.79 13.18 1.46
CA LEU A 68 -11.66 14.08 1.65
C LEU A 68 -10.77 14.16 0.42
N GLY A 69 -10.57 13.05 -0.30
CA GLY A 69 -9.80 13.00 -1.54
C GLY A 69 -10.41 13.89 -2.63
N GLY A 70 -11.74 13.88 -2.76
CA GLY A 70 -12.45 14.75 -3.73
C GLY A 70 -12.26 16.24 -3.48
N ARG A 71 -11.92 16.66 -2.25
CA ARG A 71 -11.60 18.08 -1.97
C ARG A 71 -10.31 18.55 -2.66
N PHE A 72 -9.45 17.63 -3.10
CA PHE A 72 -8.26 17.96 -3.88
C PHE A 72 -8.60 18.75 -5.16
N ASP A 73 -9.75 18.48 -5.78
CA ASP A 73 -10.15 19.14 -7.01
C ASP A 73 -10.65 20.57 -6.79
N HIS A 74 -11.08 20.90 -5.57
CA HIS A 74 -11.67 22.19 -5.22
C HIS A 74 -10.78 23.06 -4.33
N MET A 75 -9.63 22.55 -3.88
CA MET A 75 -8.70 23.27 -3.01
C MET A 75 -7.38 23.54 -3.74
N PRO A 76 -6.71 24.69 -3.44
CA PRO A 76 -5.33 24.89 -3.87
C PRO A 76 -4.44 23.74 -3.36
N ILE A 77 -3.60 23.16 -4.23
CA ILE A 77 -2.73 22.01 -3.87
C ILE A 77 -1.93 22.27 -2.61
N ARG A 78 -1.47 23.50 -2.39
CA ARG A 78 -0.72 23.89 -1.19
C ARG A 78 -1.57 23.74 0.07
N ALA A 79 -2.79 24.31 0.09
CA ALA A 79 -3.68 24.24 1.25
C ALA A 79 -4.10 22.80 1.55
N TYR A 80 -4.42 22.03 0.50
CA TYR A 80 -4.78 20.62 0.64
C TYR A 80 -3.62 19.80 1.23
N THR A 81 -2.39 19.98 0.72
CA THR A 81 -1.22 19.26 1.23
C THR A 81 -0.92 19.64 2.68
N LEU A 82 -1.04 20.90 3.06
CA LEU A 82 -0.88 21.35 4.46
C LEU A 82 -1.89 20.68 5.39
N MET A 83 -3.15 20.59 4.98
CA MET A 83 -4.19 19.87 5.73
C MET A 83 -3.81 18.39 5.93
N VAL A 84 -3.33 17.72 4.89
CA VAL A 84 -2.93 16.31 4.93
C VAL A 84 -1.73 16.10 5.87
N LEU A 85 -0.70 16.95 5.77
CA LEU A 85 0.47 16.89 6.64
C LEU A 85 0.12 17.17 8.10
N ALA A 86 -0.73 18.17 8.37
CA ALA A 86 -1.21 18.48 9.72
C ALA A 86 -1.99 17.31 10.33
N GLY A 87 -2.88 16.66 9.55
CA GLY A 87 -3.61 15.48 9.98
C GLY A 87 -2.68 14.30 10.29
N LEU A 88 -1.63 14.09 9.49
CA LEU A 88 -0.64 13.03 9.73
C LEU A 88 0.18 13.30 11.00
N VAL A 89 0.64 14.53 11.21
CA VAL A 89 1.34 14.93 12.44
C VAL A 89 0.45 14.72 13.66
N ALA A 90 -0.81 15.18 13.60
CA ALA A 90 -1.76 14.99 14.68
C ALA A 90 -1.98 13.50 15.01
N ALA A 91 -2.10 12.64 13.99
CA ALA A 91 -2.28 11.19 14.17
C ALA A 91 -1.04 10.51 14.80
N LEU A 92 0.19 10.92 14.40
CA LEU A 92 1.43 10.42 15.01
C LEU A 92 1.54 10.83 16.47
N LEU A 93 1.27 12.08 16.79
CA LEU A 93 1.30 12.60 18.16
C LEU A 93 0.20 11.97 19.02
N LEU A 94 -0.99 11.76 18.45
CA LEU A 94 -2.08 11.07 19.12
C LEU A 94 -1.69 9.64 19.49
N LEU A 95 -1.09 8.88 18.54
CA LEU A 95 -0.60 7.54 18.83
C LEU A 95 0.50 7.53 19.89
N SER A 96 1.43 8.49 19.82
CA SER A 96 2.53 8.59 20.82
C SER A 96 2.02 8.84 22.25
N SER A 97 0.88 9.50 22.39
CA SER A 97 0.23 9.79 23.68
C SER A 97 -0.78 8.74 24.12
N ALA A 98 -1.01 7.71 23.31
CA ALA A 98 -2.06 6.73 23.54
C ALA A 98 -1.84 5.94 24.86
N ARG A 99 -2.92 5.89 25.67
CA ARG A 99 -3.03 5.11 26.91
C ARG A 99 -4.28 4.25 26.94
N HIS A 100 -5.23 4.50 26.04
CA HIS A 100 -6.52 3.81 25.95
C HIS A 100 -6.80 3.36 24.54
N LEU A 101 -7.56 2.28 24.42
CA LEU A 101 -7.94 1.63 23.17
C LEU A 101 -8.54 2.59 22.15
N VAL A 102 -9.46 3.47 22.57
CA VAL A 102 -10.14 4.43 21.68
C VAL A 102 -9.15 5.38 21.03
N VAL A 103 -8.13 5.84 21.78
CA VAL A 103 -7.09 6.73 21.25
C VAL A 103 -6.25 6.02 20.20
N VAL A 104 -5.93 4.74 20.40
CA VAL A 104 -5.20 3.92 19.41
C VAL A 104 -6.01 3.78 18.12
N VAL A 105 -7.31 3.48 18.21
CA VAL A 105 -8.18 3.36 17.02
C VAL A 105 -8.26 4.66 16.24
N ILE A 106 -8.47 5.80 16.91
CA ILE A 106 -8.54 7.10 16.26
C ILE A 106 -7.19 7.47 15.64
N ALA A 107 -6.08 7.16 16.31
CA ALA A 107 -4.75 7.39 15.78
C ALA A 107 -4.45 6.52 14.55
N PHE A 108 -4.77 5.22 14.58
CA PHE A 108 -4.64 4.35 13.41
C PHE A 108 -5.55 4.79 12.26
N TYR A 109 -6.78 5.18 12.53
CA TYR A 109 -7.66 5.78 11.54
C TYR A 109 -6.99 6.99 10.88
N GLY A 110 -6.46 7.92 11.67
CA GLY A 110 -5.76 9.11 11.17
C GLY A 110 -4.51 8.75 10.35
N LEU A 111 -3.68 7.82 10.83
CA LEU A 111 -2.47 7.37 10.12
C LEU A 111 -2.82 6.68 8.78
N ARG A 112 -3.86 5.85 8.77
CA ARG A 112 -4.34 5.20 7.54
C ARG A 112 -4.93 6.22 6.56
N LEU A 113 -5.70 7.18 7.05
CA LEU A 113 -6.34 8.19 6.24
C LEU A 113 -5.32 9.18 5.67
N PHE A 114 -4.59 9.87 6.55
CA PHE A 114 -3.69 10.95 6.14
C PHE A 114 -2.37 10.42 5.56
N GLY A 115 -1.77 9.38 6.16
CA GLY A 115 -0.53 8.78 5.70
C GLY A 115 -0.73 7.95 4.43
N GLN A 116 -1.29 6.75 4.56
CA GLN A 116 -1.43 5.84 3.42
C GLN A 116 -2.38 6.38 2.35
N GLY A 117 -3.55 6.91 2.74
CA GLY A 117 -4.60 7.33 1.82
C GLY A 117 -4.28 8.66 1.15
N LEU A 118 -4.44 9.76 1.89
CA LEU A 118 -4.43 11.12 1.33
C LEU A 118 -3.06 11.57 0.82
N MET A 119 -1.94 11.21 1.47
CA MET A 119 -0.61 11.56 0.92
C MET A 119 -0.35 10.89 -0.43
N SER A 120 -0.64 9.59 -0.56
CA SER A 120 -0.50 8.87 -1.82
C SER A 120 -1.49 9.40 -2.87
N HIS A 121 -2.73 9.69 -2.47
CA HIS A 121 -3.74 10.29 -3.33
C HIS A 121 -3.28 11.66 -3.85
N THR A 122 -2.81 12.54 -2.98
CA THR A 122 -2.30 13.87 -3.35
C THR A 122 -1.18 13.78 -4.38
N ALA A 123 -0.20 12.89 -4.14
CA ALA A 123 0.93 12.69 -5.03
C ALA A 123 0.49 12.24 -6.43
N VAL A 124 -0.31 11.17 -6.49
CA VAL A 124 -0.76 10.59 -7.78
C VAL A 124 -1.72 11.53 -8.50
N SER A 125 -2.65 12.18 -7.78
CA SER A 125 -3.59 13.13 -8.37
C SER A 125 -2.88 14.37 -8.90
N ALA A 126 -1.86 14.89 -8.22
CA ALA A 126 -1.04 15.98 -8.73
C ALA A 126 -0.35 15.59 -10.04
N MET A 127 0.25 14.39 -10.12
CA MET A 127 0.86 13.92 -11.37
C MET A 127 -0.17 13.73 -12.48
N ALA A 128 -1.32 13.16 -12.14
CA ALA A 128 -2.40 12.98 -13.12
C ALA A 128 -2.94 14.31 -13.64
N ARG A 129 -3.02 15.35 -12.80
CA ARG A 129 -3.54 16.66 -13.10
C ARG A 129 -2.57 17.53 -13.91
N TYR A 130 -1.30 17.58 -13.49
CA TYR A 130 -0.33 18.55 -14.03
C TYR A 130 0.57 17.98 -15.14
N PHE A 131 0.52 16.66 -15.43
CA PHE A 131 1.27 16.02 -16.51
C PHE A 131 0.33 15.39 -17.54
N GLU A 132 0.02 16.10 -18.63
CA GLU A 132 -0.86 15.57 -19.69
C GLU A 132 -0.14 14.54 -20.58
N ALA A 133 0.95 14.94 -21.20
CA ALA A 133 1.66 14.14 -22.23
C ALA A 133 2.51 12.99 -21.64
N ASN A 134 2.96 13.09 -20.38
CA ASN A 134 3.86 12.14 -19.71
C ASN A 134 3.29 11.60 -18.39
N ARG A 135 1.95 11.61 -18.25
CA ARG A 135 1.24 11.21 -17.01
C ARG A 135 1.73 9.88 -16.44
N GLY A 136 1.82 8.85 -17.28
CA GLY A 136 2.26 7.52 -16.83
C GLY A 136 3.69 7.52 -16.28
N LYS A 137 4.63 8.23 -16.93
CA LYS A 137 6.00 8.35 -16.46
C LYS A 137 6.08 9.14 -15.14
N ALA A 138 5.34 10.25 -15.04
CA ALA A 138 5.31 11.07 -13.83
C ALA A 138 4.76 10.28 -12.64
N ILE A 139 3.66 9.56 -12.81
CA ILE A 139 3.09 8.67 -11.78
C ILE A 139 4.09 7.56 -11.42
N GLY A 140 4.73 6.92 -12.42
CA GLY A 140 5.72 5.88 -12.19
C GLY A 140 6.90 6.36 -11.34
N ILE A 141 7.49 7.52 -11.66
CA ILE A 141 8.58 8.11 -10.87
C ILE A 141 8.11 8.44 -9.45
N THR A 142 6.96 9.09 -9.33
CA THR A 142 6.39 9.49 -8.05
C THR A 142 6.13 8.29 -7.14
N THR A 143 5.58 7.21 -7.68
CA THR A 143 5.26 6.02 -6.87
C THR A 143 6.47 5.22 -6.41
N LEU A 144 7.68 5.49 -6.92
CA LEU A 144 8.93 4.91 -6.40
C LEU A 144 9.21 5.29 -4.94
N GLY A 145 8.60 6.36 -4.43
CA GLY A 145 8.70 6.70 -3.01
C GLY A 145 8.21 5.59 -2.08
N HIS A 146 7.18 4.81 -2.48
CA HIS A 146 6.68 3.69 -1.68
C HIS A 146 7.74 2.59 -1.46
N PRO A 147 8.31 1.96 -2.48
CA PRO A 147 9.32 0.92 -2.26
C PRO A 147 10.59 1.47 -1.59
N ILE A 148 10.96 2.73 -1.81
CA ILE A 148 12.08 3.34 -1.09
C ILE A 148 11.76 3.46 0.39
N GLY A 149 10.56 3.93 0.74
CA GLY A 149 10.10 4.03 2.13
C GLY A 149 9.98 2.65 2.80
N GLU A 150 9.45 1.66 2.10
CA GLU A 150 9.33 0.27 2.56
C GLU A 150 10.69 -0.40 2.78
N ALA A 151 11.69 -0.07 1.96
CA ALA A 151 13.05 -0.60 2.10
C ALA A 151 13.83 0.04 3.27
N THR A 152 13.55 1.29 3.62
CA THR A 152 14.43 2.07 4.51
C THR A 152 13.81 2.38 5.87
N LEU A 153 12.53 2.77 5.91
CA LEU A 153 11.89 3.26 7.12
C LEU A 153 11.66 2.20 8.19
N PRO A 154 11.36 0.91 7.89
CA PRO A 154 11.17 -0.09 8.93
C PRO A 154 12.42 -0.33 9.76
N LEU A 155 13.59 -0.46 9.13
CA LEU A 155 14.85 -0.63 9.85
C LEU A 155 15.17 0.61 10.70
N LEU A 156 15.03 1.81 10.14
CA LEU A 156 15.21 3.05 10.87
C LEU A 156 14.26 3.14 12.08
N ALA A 157 12.98 2.82 11.89
CA ALA A 157 11.99 2.83 12.97
C ALA A 157 12.36 1.85 14.08
N THR A 158 12.78 0.61 13.73
CA THR A 158 13.15 -0.41 14.71
C THR A 158 14.36 0.02 15.52
N LEU A 159 15.39 0.60 14.89
CA LEU A 159 16.56 1.14 15.59
C LEU A 159 16.18 2.29 16.55
N LEU A 160 15.30 3.20 16.11
CA LEU A 160 14.80 4.28 16.96
C LEU A 160 13.93 3.76 18.12
N ILE A 161 13.09 2.75 17.87
CA ILE A 161 12.28 2.11 18.93
C ILE A 161 13.20 1.45 19.97
N GLY A 162 14.24 0.75 19.54
CA GLY A 162 15.21 0.12 20.44
C GLY A 162 16.01 1.13 21.29
N GLY A 163 16.38 2.28 20.70
CA GLY A 163 17.16 3.31 21.41
C GLY A 163 16.36 4.27 22.27
N PHE A 164 15.17 4.70 21.80
CA PHE A 164 14.40 5.79 22.39
C PHE A 164 12.98 5.40 22.80
N GLY A 165 12.57 4.17 22.50
CA GLY A 165 11.20 3.68 22.70
C GLY A 165 10.23 4.14 21.63
N TRP A 166 9.12 3.43 21.52
CA TRP A 166 8.14 3.59 20.44
C TRP A 166 7.43 4.96 20.45
N ARG A 167 7.17 5.54 21.61
CA ARG A 167 6.52 6.85 21.74
C ARG A 167 7.41 7.97 21.19
N SER A 168 8.67 8.00 21.60
CA SER A 168 9.64 8.99 21.11
C SER A 168 9.89 8.84 19.62
N THR A 169 9.91 7.61 19.09
CA THR A 169 10.04 7.36 17.64
C THR A 169 8.89 8.00 16.85
N LEU A 170 7.64 7.88 17.33
CA LEU A 170 6.49 8.54 16.70
C LEU A 170 6.59 10.07 16.76
N GLN A 171 7.12 10.62 17.87
CA GLN A 171 7.37 12.05 18.01
C GLN A 171 8.49 12.54 17.06
N PHE A 172 9.56 11.76 16.89
CA PHE A 172 10.61 12.05 15.91
C PHE A 172 10.06 12.03 14.48
N PHE A 173 9.17 11.08 14.15
CA PHE A 173 8.51 11.06 12.84
C PHE A 173 7.57 12.25 12.66
N ALA A 174 6.80 12.64 13.68
CA ALA A 174 5.99 13.87 13.63
C ALA A 174 6.85 15.11 13.43
N LEU A 175 7.96 15.22 14.16
CA LEU A 175 8.92 16.32 14.04
C LEU A 175 9.55 16.34 12.64
N SER A 176 9.91 15.19 12.07
CA SER A 176 10.48 15.11 10.72
C SER A 176 9.52 15.66 9.66
N ILE A 177 8.21 15.44 9.82
CA ILE A 177 7.21 16.04 8.91
C ILE A 177 7.23 17.56 9.02
N VAL A 178 7.28 18.10 10.22
CA VAL A 178 7.26 19.56 10.44
C VAL A 178 8.56 20.22 9.97
N VAL A 179 9.72 19.62 10.28
CA VAL A 179 11.03 20.24 10.04
C VAL A 179 11.57 19.94 8.63
N VAL A 180 11.24 18.78 8.04
CA VAL A 180 11.78 18.37 6.74
C VAL A 180 10.71 18.38 5.66
N VAL A 181 9.61 17.63 5.86
CA VAL A 181 8.61 17.44 4.80
C VAL A 181 7.85 18.71 4.48
N LEU A 182 7.43 19.44 5.49
CA LEU A 182 6.66 20.66 5.31
C LEU A 182 7.47 21.75 4.58
N PRO A 183 8.69 22.14 5.00
CA PRO A 183 9.50 23.11 4.26
C PRO A 183 9.84 22.63 2.85
N ALA A 184 10.26 21.37 2.69
CA ALA A 184 10.55 20.79 1.38
C ALA A 184 9.34 20.87 0.44
N THR A 185 8.15 20.50 0.93
CA THR A 185 6.88 20.60 0.18
C THR A 185 6.61 22.03 -0.28
N LEU A 186 6.75 23.03 0.63
CA LEU A 186 6.53 24.43 0.30
C LEU A 186 7.53 24.95 -0.74
N LEU A 187 8.80 24.57 -0.61
CA LEU A 187 9.87 24.92 -1.57
C LEU A 187 9.61 24.30 -2.93
N LEU A 188 9.30 23.01 -2.98
CA LEU A 188 9.03 22.28 -4.22
C LEU A 188 7.78 22.82 -4.96
N LEU A 189 6.71 23.11 -4.23
CA LEU A 189 5.52 23.73 -4.81
C LEU A 189 5.79 25.17 -5.27
N SER A 190 6.67 25.90 -4.58
CA SER A 190 7.07 27.23 -5.03
C SER A 190 7.90 27.18 -6.30
N GLY A 191 8.79 26.20 -6.44
CA GLY A 191 9.57 25.94 -7.65
C GLY A 191 8.72 25.48 -8.84
N ALA A 192 7.56 24.85 -8.57
CA ALA A 192 6.62 24.38 -9.61
C ALA A 192 5.57 25.44 -10.02
N ARG A 193 5.63 26.66 -9.51
CA ARG A 193 4.59 27.71 -9.75
C ARG A 193 4.28 27.97 -11.21
N SER A 194 5.28 27.93 -12.09
CA SER A 194 5.09 28.14 -13.54
C SER A 194 4.24 27.02 -14.15
N THR A 195 4.48 25.77 -13.76
CA THR A 195 3.73 24.59 -14.20
C THR A 195 2.28 24.64 -13.67
N LEU A 196 2.10 25.00 -12.41
CA LEU A 196 0.80 25.12 -11.74
C LEU A 196 -0.06 26.22 -12.42
N LYS A 197 0.47 27.42 -12.61
CA LYS A 197 -0.24 28.55 -13.24
C LYS A 197 -0.61 28.26 -14.70
N LYS A 198 0.27 27.60 -15.46
CA LYS A 198 0.00 27.24 -16.85
C LYS A 198 -1.19 26.30 -16.97
N PHE A 199 -1.36 25.38 -16.02
CA PHE A 199 -2.48 24.46 -15.99
C PHE A 199 -3.80 25.17 -15.60
N GLU A 200 -3.76 26.02 -14.57
CA GLU A 200 -4.93 26.81 -14.13
C GLU A 200 -5.52 27.67 -15.26
N ALA A 201 -4.65 28.17 -16.16
CA ALA A 201 -5.08 28.99 -17.30
C ALA A 201 -5.71 28.17 -18.46
N THR A 202 -5.51 26.81 -18.48
CA THR A 202 -6.00 25.93 -19.58
C THR A 202 -7.20 25.08 -19.15
N SER A 203 -7.64 25.11 -17.90
CA SER A 203 -8.50 24.11 -17.26
C SER A 203 -10.01 24.37 -17.36
N ASP A 204 -10.48 25.09 -18.38
CA ASP A 204 -11.91 25.42 -18.58
C ASP A 204 -12.66 24.48 -19.55
N THR A 205 -12.23 23.24 -19.73
CA THR A 205 -12.89 22.30 -20.66
C THR A 205 -13.14 20.91 -20.07
N ASP A 206 -14.43 20.62 -19.91
CA ASP A 206 -15.13 19.33 -20.00
C ASP A 206 -14.59 18.09 -19.26
N ALA A 207 -15.18 17.84 -18.10
CA ALA A 207 -15.31 16.50 -17.56
C ALA A 207 -16.36 15.72 -18.38
N ALA A 208 -15.93 14.95 -19.35
CA ALA A 208 -16.79 14.04 -20.09
C ALA A 208 -17.44 13.03 -19.14
N ALA A 209 -18.78 13.01 -19.12
CA ALA A 209 -19.57 12.08 -18.33
C ALA A 209 -19.24 10.63 -18.72
N MET A 210 -18.69 9.86 -17.78
CA MET A 210 -18.40 8.44 -17.99
C MET A 210 -19.71 7.63 -18.13
N PRO A 211 -19.75 6.61 -19.01
CA PRO A 211 -20.94 5.76 -19.19
C PRO A 211 -21.34 5.12 -17.85
N HIS A 212 -22.63 5.24 -17.50
CA HIS A 212 -23.21 4.65 -16.31
C HIS A 212 -23.39 3.13 -16.45
N GLN A 213 -22.31 2.35 -16.33
CA GLN A 213 -22.47 0.91 -16.10
C GLN A 213 -22.75 0.66 -14.61
N SER A 214 -23.80 -0.11 -14.31
CA SER A 214 -24.15 -0.49 -12.92
C SER A 214 -23.09 -1.41 -12.32
N ILE A 215 -22.64 -1.14 -11.08
CA ILE A 215 -21.73 -2.03 -10.32
C ILE A 215 -22.33 -3.43 -10.16
N TRP A 216 -23.64 -3.51 -10.02
CA TRP A 216 -24.37 -4.78 -9.90
C TRP A 216 -24.24 -5.66 -11.15
N ARG A 217 -24.15 -5.05 -12.34
CA ARG A 217 -23.93 -5.80 -13.58
C ARG A 217 -22.54 -6.43 -13.62
N LEU A 218 -21.52 -5.71 -13.14
CA LEU A 218 -20.16 -6.23 -13.01
C LEU A 218 -20.11 -7.40 -12.03
N MET A 219 -20.77 -7.27 -10.86
CA MET A 219 -20.81 -8.32 -9.83
C MET A 219 -21.65 -9.54 -10.25
N ALA A 220 -22.56 -9.39 -11.22
CA ALA A 220 -23.34 -10.51 -11.78
C ALA A 220 -22.53 -11.38 -12.75
N GLU A 221 -21.38 -10.90 -13.25
CA GLU A 221 -20.55 -11.65 -14.18
C GLU A 221 -19.77 -12.76 -13.47
N ARG A 222 -19.79 -13.97 -14.06
CA ARG A 222 -19.02 -15.11 -13.56
C ARG A 222 -17.51 -14.84 -13.46
N ARG A 223 -16.98 -14.06 -14.42
CA ARG A 223 -15.57 -13.66 -14.46
C ARG A 223 -15.15 -12.86 -13.24
N PHE A 224 -16.02 -12.01 -12.73
CA PHE A 224 -15.78 -11.23 -11.51
C PHE A 224 -15.43 -12.15 -10.32
N TRP A 225 -16.22 -13.20 -10.08
CA TRP A 225 -16.01 -14.15 -8.98
C TRP A 225 -14.82 -15.09 -9.17
N ILE A 226 -14.31 -15.25 -10.40
CA ILE A 226 -13.09 -16.00 -10.67
C ILE A 226 -11.84 -15.13 -10.36
N ILE A 227 -11.89 -13.85 -10.66
CA ILE A 227 -10.79 -12.88 -10.45
C ILE A 227 -10.68 -12.48 -8.97
N THR A 228 -11.82 -12.27 -8.32
CA THR A 228 -11.92 -11.76 -6.94
C THR A 228 -11.05 -12.51 -5.93
N PRO A 229 -11.02 -13.85 -5.85
CA PRO A 229 -10.21 -14.57 -4.87
C PRO A 229 -8.71 -14.27 -4.97
N LEU A 230 -8.15 -14.20 -6.17
CA LEU A 230 -6.72 -13.90 -6.36
C LEU A 230 -6.38 -12.46 -5.94
N VAL A 231 -7.23 -11.49 -6.29
CA VAL A 231 -7.05 -10.10 -5.85
C VAL A 231 -7.20 -9.98 -4.34
N PHE A 232 -8.18 -10.69 -3.76
CA PHE A 232 -8.42 -10.72 -2.32
C PHE A 232 -7.23 -11.30 -1.56
N MET A 233 -6.73 -12.47 -1.97
CA MET A 233 -5.63 -13.15 -1.29
C MET A 233 -4.34 -12.33 -1.26
N THR A 234 -4.07 -11.50 -2.27
CA THR A 234 -2.89 -10.63 -2.28
C THR A 234 -2.94 -9.62 -1.15
N GLY A 235 -4.02 -8.85 -1.03
CA GLY A 235 -4.17 -7.84 0.03
C GLY A 235 -4.25 -8.47 1.43
N TYR A 236 -5.01 -9.56 1.54
CA TYR A 236 -5.20 -10.33 2.77
C TYR A 236 -3.87 -10.82 3.34
N THR A 237 -3.09 -11.53 2.51
CA THR A 237 -1.87 -12.19 2.98
C THR A 237 -0.75 -11.21 3.25
N ASN A 238 -0.54 -10.22 2.37
CA ASN A 238 0.47 -9.19 2.58
C ASN A 238 0.22 -8.41 3.88
N THR A 239 -1.02 -8.01 4.11
CA THR A 239 -1.35 -7.21 5.29
C THR A 239 -1.24 -8.05 6.57
N ALA A 240 -1.70 -9.30 6.56
CA ALA A 240 -1.59 -10.18 7.72
C ALA A 240 -0.13 -10.51 8.07
N LEU A 241 0.69 -10.83 7.05
CA LEU A 241 2.12 -11.10 7.25
C LEU A 241 2.86 -9.89 7.83
N PHE A 242 2.69 -8.71 7.23
CA PHE A 242 3.33 -7.49 7.72
C PHE A 242 2.82 -7.08 9.10
N PHE A 243 1.54 -7.28 9.38
CA PHE A 243 0.96 -6.92 10.67
C PHE A 243 1.55 -7.74 11.82
N PHE A 244 1.78 -9.03 11.62
CA PHE A 244 2.34 -9.93 12.62
C PHE A 244 3.83 -10.26 12.41
N GLN A 245 4.56 -9.48 11.60
CA GLN A 245 5.95 -9.78 11.25
C GLN A 245 6.89 -9.86 12.46
N LEU A 246 6.75 -8.96 13.44
CA LEU A 246 7.58 -9.00 14.65
C LEU A 246 7.25 -10.20 15.53
N LYS A 247 5.98 -10.59 15.64
CA LYS A 247 5.59 -11.81 16.36
C LYS A 247 6.09 -13.08 15.66
N LEU A 248 6.10 -13.10 14.33
CA LEU A 248 6.73 -14.17 13.57
C LEU A 248 8.23 -14.23 13.90
N GLY A 249 8.90 -13.08 13.91
CA GLY A 249 10.32 -12.99 14.29
C GLY A 249 10.58 -13.51 15.70
N GLU A 250 9.80 -13.07 16.67
CA GLU A 250 9.87 -13.54 18.06
C GLU A 250 9.68 -15.06 18.15
N ALA A 251 8.64 -15.61 17.52
CA ALA A 251 8.36 -17.04 17.49
C ALA A 251 9.46 -17.88 16.82
N ARG A 252 10.32 -17.28 16.00
CA ARG A 252 11.45 -17.91 15.31
C ARG A 252 12.81 -17.56 15.90
N GLY A 253 12.86 -16.72 16.94
CA GLY A 253 14.10 -16.24 17.55
C GLY A 253 14.88 -15.26 16.67
N TRP A 254 14.23 -14.55 15.77
CA TRP A 254 14.83 -13.52 14.93
C TRP A 254 14.77 -12.15 15.61
N THR A 255 15.81 -11.34 15.43
CA THR A 255 15.81 -9.99 16.01
C THR A 255 14.83 -9.07 15.25
N PRO A 256 14.24 -8.06 15.93
CA PRO A 256 13.37 -7.09 15.28
C PRO A 256 14.05 -6.34 14.11
N GLU A 257 15.37 -6.06 14.23
CA GLU A 257 16.16 -5.39 13.18
C GLU A 257 16.30 -6.28 11.95
N TRP A 258 16.49 -7.61 12.14
CA TRP A 258 16.54 -8.57 11.03
C TRP A 258 15.21 -8.62 10.30
N VAL A 259 14.11 -8.69 11.05
CA VAL A 259 12.75 -8.69 10.47
C VAL A 259 12.48 -7.41 9.69
N ALA A 260 12.71 -6.26 10.31
CA ALA A 260 12.47 -4.96 9.69
C ALA A 260 13.39 -4.69 8.48
N GLY A 261 14.68 -5.06 8.58
CA GLY A 261 15.65 -4.93 7.50
C GLY A 261 15.34 -5.83 6.30
N SER A 262 14.75 -7.00 6.55
CA SER A 262 14.34 -7.93 5.48
C SER A 262 13.25 -7.38 4.55
N LEU A 263 12.49 -6.36 4.97
CA LEU A 263 11.51 -5.69 4.10
C LEU A 263 12.13 -5.03 2.88
N SER A 264 13.43 -4.68 2.93
CA SER A 264 14.16 -4.19 1.77
C SER A 264 14.19 -5.21 0.62
N ALA A 265 14.25 -6.51 0.94
CA ALA A 265 14.18 -7.58 -0.07
C ALA A 265 12.80 -7.62 -0.76
N PHE A 266 11.72 -7.45 0.01
CA PHE A 266 10.37 -7.35 -0.56
C PHE A 266 10.22 -6.13 -1.47
N ALA A 267 10.64 -4.95 -1.01
CA ALA A 267 10.55 -3.70 -1.75
C ALA A 267 11.34 -3.75 -3.07
N LEU A 268 12.59 -4.24 -3.02
CA LEU A 268 13.44 -4.40 -4.20
C LEU A 268 12.82 -5.39 -5.20
N ALA A 269 12.41 -6.56 -4.72
CA ALA A 269 11.79 -7.58 -5.57
C ALA A 269 10.46 -7.11 -6.16
N SER A 270 9.67 -6.34 -5.41
CA SER A 270 8.42 -5.75 -5.90
C SER A 270 8.68 -4.75 -7.03
N ALA A 271 9.69 -3.89 -6.90
CA ALA A 271 10.09 -2.97 -7.96
C ALA A 271 10.58 -3.72 -9.22
N LEU A 272 11.41 -4.75 -9.06
CA LEU A 272 11.90 -5.58 -10.16
C LEU A 272 10.75 -6.37 -10.82
N GLY A 273 9.84 -6.93 -10.03
CA GLY A 273 8.66 -7.63 -10.51
C GLY A 273 7.74 -6.74 -11.35
N MET A 274 7.52 -5.50 -10.88
CA MET A 274 6.74 -4.50 -11.63
C MET A 274 7.39 -4.16 -12.98
N ALA A 275 8.70 -3.92 -12.98
CA ALA A 275 9.45 -3.59 -14.20
C ALA A 275 9.50 -4.76 -15.19
N GLY A 276 9.73 -5.99 -14.70
CA GLY A 276 9.82 -7.19 -15.53
C GLY A 276 8.47 -7.69 -16.07
N ALA A 277 7.38 -7.38 -15.38
CA ALA A 277 6.05 -7.82 -15.79
C ALA A 277 5.54 -7.10 -17.06
N GLY A 278 5.95 -5.85 -17.31
CA GLY A 278 5.53 -5.10 -18.49
C GLY A 278 5.83 -5.83 -19.81
N PRO A 279 7.10 -6.09 -20.14
CA PRO A 279 7.47 -6.85 -21.34
C PRO A 279 6.85 -8.26 -21.42
N LEU A 280 6.60 -8.89 -20.27
CA LEU A 280 5.99 -10.20 -20.22
C LEU A 280 4.50 -10.15 -20.58
N VAL A 281 3.79 -9.13 -20.09
CA VAL A 281 2.38 -8.85 -20.46
C VAL A 281 2.24 -8.55 -21.95
N ASP A 282 3.17 -7.80 -22.53
CA ASP A 282 3.17 -7.48 -23.95
C ASP A 282 3.32 -8.74 -24.83
N ARG A 283 3.99 -9.79 -24.32
CA ARG A 283 4.20 -11.04 -25.07
C ARG A 283 3.10 -12.08 -24.84
N LEU A 284 2.60 -12.21 -23.61
CA LEU A 284 1.75 -13.33 -23.20
C LEU A 284 0.31 -12.91 -22.83
N SER A 285 0.01 -11.62 -22.77
CA SER A 285 -1.22 -11.00 -22.25
C SER A 285 -1.40 -11.07 -20.72
N GLY A 286 -2.10 -10.07 -20.19
CA GLY A 286 -2.42 -10.00 -18.77
C GLY A 286 -3.35 -11.13 -18.33
N ARG A 287 -4.29 -11.53 -19.17
CA ARG A 287 -5.25 -12.62 -18.91
C ARG A 287 -4.57 -13.98 -18.71
N GLN A 288 -3.56 -14.28 -19.50
CA GLN A 288 -2.80 -15.54 -19.39
C GLN A 288 -1.90 -15.58 -18.17
N LEU A 289 -1.28 -14.45 -17.83
CA LEU A 289 -0.34 -14.34 -16.71
C LEU A 289 -1.04 -14.26 -15.36
N PHE A 290 -2.27 -13.72 -15.32
CA PHE A 290 -2.96 -13.41 -14.07
C PHE A 290 -3.14 -14.59 -13.12
N PRO A 291 -3.53 -15.81 -13.54
CA PRO A 291 -3.64 -16.92 -12.60
C PRO A 291 -2.32 -17.29 -11.94
N GLY A 292 -1.20 -17.14 -12.66
CA GLY A 292 0.12 -17.57 -12.21
C GLY A 292 0.93 -16.55 -11.40
N TYR A 293 0.52 -15.27 -11.35
CA TYR A 293 1.35 -14.24 -10.71
C TYR A 293 1.60 -14.48 -9.22
N MET A 294 0.76 -15.24 -8.53
CA MET A 294 0.93 -15.60 -7.12
C MET A 294 1.80 -16.84 -6.87
N ILE A 295 2.32 -17.52 -7.90
CA ILE A 295 3.18 -18.69 -7.73
C ILE A 295 4.43 -18.35 -6.89
N PRO A 296 5.17 -17.27 -7.16
CA PRO A 296 6.29 -16.90 -6.30
C PRO A 296 5.86 -16.60 -4.87
N TYR A 297 4.63 -16.09 -4.66
CA TYR A 297 4.09 -15.85 -3.32
C TYR A 297 3.90 -17.15 -2.54
N VAL A 298 3.32 -18.17 -3.20
CA VAL A 298 3.19 -19.52 -2.61
C VAL A 298 4.56 -20.09 -2.28
N ALA A 299 5.54 -19.98 -3.18
CA ALA A 299 6.91 -20.43 -2.92
C ALA A 299 7.50 -19.72 -1.68
N GLY A 300 7.28 -18.42 -1.52
CA GLY A 300 7.70 -17.68 -0.32
C GLY A 300 7.03 -18.17 0.97
N LEU A 301 5.71 -18.49 0.93
CA LEU A 301 5.03 -19.10 2.08
C LEU A 301 5.60 -20.48 2.41
N LEU A 302 5.88 -21.31 1.40
CA LEU A 302 6.48 -22.63 1.60
C LEU A 302 7.91 -22.53 2.18
N VAL A 303 8.70 -21.53 1.80
CA VAL A 303 9.97 -21.23 2.44
C VAL A 303 9.77 -21.01 3.95
N LEU A 304 8.76 -20.22 4.35
CA LEU A 304 8.46 -19.99 5.78
C LEU A 304 7.86 -21.22 6.48
N VAL A 305 7.25 -22.15 5.76
CA VAL A 305 6.74 -23.41 6.31
C VAL A 305 7.88 -24.36 6.65
N PHE A 306 8.84 -24.54 5.73
CA PHE A 306 9.87 -25.58 5.83
C PHE A 306 11.18 -25.10 6.46
N PHE A 307 11.49 -23.80 6.37
CA PHE A 307 12.77 -23.26 6.84
C PHE A 307 12.56 -22.24 7.95
N HIS A 308 13.33 -22.40 9.05
CA HIS A 308 13.21 -21.59 10.26
C HIS A 308 14.43 -20.69 10.50
N GLN A 309 15.47 -20.85 9.69
CA GLN A 309 16.70 -20.04 9.78
C GLN A 309 16.40 -18.58 9.43
N PRO A 310 17.11 -17.61 9.99
CA PRO A 310 16.87 -16.18 9.74
C PRO A 310 16.85 -15.81 8.26
N ILE A 311 17.68 -16.44 7.42
CA ILE A 311 17.76 -16.19 5.98
C ILE A 311 16.45 -16.56 5.24
N ALA A 312 15.62 -17.44 5.80
CA ALA A 312 14.35 -17.83 5.20
C ALA A 312 13.39 -16.63 5.06
N TYR A 313 13.47 -15.66 5.99
CA TYR A 313 12.57 -14.52 5.95
C TYR A 313 12.83 -13.57 4.76
N PRO A 314 14.04 -13.03 4.55
CA PRO A 314 14.31 -12.20 3.37
C PRO A 314 14.15 -12.96 2.05
N VAL A 315 14.42 -14.25 1.98
CA VAL A 315 14.17 -15.08 0.79
C VAL A 315 12.67 -15.18 0.50
N ALA A 316 11.86 -15.45 1.52
CA ALA A 316 10.42 -15.48 1.38
C ALA A 316 9.86 -14.12 0.94
N LEU A 317 10.33 -13.04 1.58
CA LEU A 317 9.93 -11.67 1.23
C LEU A 317 10.33 -11.28 -0.21
N LEU A 318 11.48 -11.74 -0.70
CA LEU A 318 11.91 -11.54 -2.08
C LEU A 318 10.93 -12.20 -3.06
N LEU A 319 10.56 -13.46 -2.82
CA LEU A 319 9.59 -14.19 -3.65
C LEU A 319 8.20 -13.54 -3.59
N MET A 320 7.74 -13.14 -2.41
CA MET A 320 6.46 -12.47 -2.22
C MET A 320 6.45 -11.07 -2.86
N GLY A 321 7.54 -10.31 -2.75
CA GLY A 321 7.71 -9.02 -3.39
C GLY A 321 7.65 -9.13 -4.91
N LEU A 322 8.31 -10.13 -5.50
CA LEU A 322 8.24 -10.40 -6.94
C LEU A 322 6.78 -10.63 -7.40
N ALA A 323 6.03 -11.44 -6.66
CA ALA A 323 4.62 -11.67 -6.93
C ALA A 323 3.77 -10.39 -6.78
N ASN A 324 4.03 -9.60 -5.73
CA ASN A 324 3.31 -8.35 -5.48
C ASN A 324 3.51 -7.32 -6.60
N GLY A 325 4.77 -7.11 -7.00
CA GLY A 325 5.12 -6.15 -8.05
C GLY A 325 4.61 -6.58 -9.42
N SER A 326 4.87 -7.83 -9.83
CA SER A 326 4.37 -8.37 -11.10
C SER A 326 2.84 -8.40 -11.13
N GLY A 327 2.20 -8.79 -10.02
CA GLY A 327 0.75 -8.83 -9.88
C GLY A 327 0.08 -7.48 -10.08
N SER A 328 0.71 -6.37 -9.68
CA SER A 328 0.16 -5.03 -9.90
C SER A 328 0.03 -4.69 -11.38
N THR A 329 1.06 -5.00 -12.18
CA THR A 329 1.09 -4.78 -13.63
C THR A 329 0.15 -5.75 -14.35
N VAL A 330 0.26 -7.04 -14.06
CA VAL A 330 -0.54 -8.11 -14.69
C VAL A 330 -2.04 -7.91 -14.43
N LYS A 331 -2.43 -7.59 -13.19
CA LYS A 331 -3.82 -7.31 -12.83
C LYS A 331 -4.39 -6.13 -13.63
N ASN A 332 -3.65 -5.03 -13.74
CA ASN A 332 -4.11 -3.86 -14.47
C ASN A 332 -4.31 -4.13 -15.96
N ALA A 333 -3.42 -4.90 -16.57
CA ALA A 333 -3.52 -5.32 -17.97
C ALA A 333 -4.71 -6.28 -18.17
N MET A 334 -4.81 -7.30 -17.36
CA MET A 334 -5.91 -8.28 -17.39
C MET A 334 -7.28 -7.62 -17.27
N LEU A 335 -7.45 -6.66 -16.33
CA LEU A 335 -8.71 -5.94 -16.19
C LEU A 335 -9.05 -5.11 -17.43
N ALA A 336 -8.05 -4.49 -18.08
CA ALA A 336 -8.25 -3.75 -19.31
C ALA A 336 -8.62 -4.68 -20.49
N GLU A 337 -8.00 -5.86 -20.58
CA GLU A 337 -8.29 -6.87 -21.61
C GLU A 337 -9.69 -7.50 -21.46
N ILE A 338 -10.13 -7.74 -20.22
CA ILE A 338 -11.42 -8.44 -19.97
C ILE A 338 -12.61 -7.46 -20.03
N TYR A 339 -12.47 -6.27 -19.47
CA TYR A 339 -13.60 -5.33 -19.32
C TYR A 339 -13.54 -4.14 -20.29
N GLY A 340 -12.43 -3.96 -20.99
CA GLY A 340 -12.22 -2.84 -21.90
C GLY A 340 -11.82 -1.54 -21.19
N ILE A 341 -11.19 -0.64 -21.96
CA ILE A 341 -10.63 0.61 -21.45
C ILE A 341 -11.70 1.64 -21.06
N GLN A 342 -12.90 1.55 -21.66
CA GLN A 342 -13.98 2.54 -21.46
C GLN A 342 -14.57 2.51 -20.05
N VAL A 343 -14.56 1.35 -19.39
CA VAL A 343 -15.14 1.14 -18.04
C VAL A 343 -14.08 0.83 -17.00
N ILE A 344 -12.81 0.85 -17.38
CA ILE A 344 -11.69 0.38 -16.55
C ILE A 344 -11.58 1.13 -15.21
N GLY A 345 -11.88 2.40 -15.17
CA GLY A 345 -11.85 3.20 -13.95
C GLY A 345 -12.79 2.65 -12.88
N LYS A 346 -14.03 2.33 -13.29
CA LYS A 346 -15.05 1.76 -12.39
C LYS A 346 -14.71 0.34 -11.95
N VAL A 347 -14.25 -0.48 -12.90
CA VAL A 347 -13.80 -1.86 -12.61
C VAL A 347 -12.65 -1.84 -11.59
N ARG A 348 -11.64 -1.00 -11.80
CA ARG A 348 -10.52 -0.84 -10.85
C ARG A 348 -10.99 -0.38 -9.48
N SER A 349 -11.93 0.56 -9.39
CA SER A 349 -12.49 1.01 -8.11
C SER A 349 -13.11 -0.14 -7.31
N VAL A 350 -13.92 -0.99 -7.96
CA VAL A 350 -14.52 -2.16 -7.30
C VAL A 350 -13.46 -3.14 -6.79
N PHE A 351 -12.47 -3.50 -7.63
CA PHE A 351 -11.39 -4.40 -7.19
C PHE A 351 -10.47 -3.78 -6.14
N THR A 352 -10.29 -2.45 -6.14
CA THR A 352 -9.59 -1.74 -5.07
C THR A 352 -10.37 -1.83 -3.76
N THR A 353 -11.70 -1.68 -3.79
CA THR A 353 -12.54 -1.86 -2.60
C THR A 353 -12.42 -3.27 -2.03
N ILE A 354 -12.46 -4.30 -2.89
CA ILE A 354 -12.25 -5.69 -2.48
C ILE A 354 -10.88 -5.86 -1.82
N MET A 355 -9.85 -5.28 -2.39
CA MET A 355 -8.49 -5.33 -1.84
C MET A 355 -8.43 -4.63 -0.47
N VAL A 356 -9.08 -3.48 -0.28
CA VAL A 356 -9.12 -2.80 1.03
C VAL A 356 -9.84 -3.66 2.07
N ILE A 357 -10.97 -4.29 1.72
CA ILE A 357 -11.68 -5.22 2.60
C ILE A 357 -10.75 -6.39 2.97
N SER A 358 -10.02 -6.94 2.01
CA SER A 358 -9.09 -8.04 2.25
C SER A 358 -7.95 -7.66 3.20
N THR A 359 -7.42 -6.43 3.08
CA THR A 359 -6.38 -5.92 3.99
C THR A 359 -6.89 -5.72 5.42
N ALA A 360 -8.16 -5.47 5.60
CA ALA A 360 -8.78 -5.38 6.92
C ALA A 360 -9.01 -6.76 7.55
N LEU A 361 -9.43 -7.74 6.74
CA LEU A 361 -9.74 -9.09 7.22
C LEU A 361 -8.50 -9.94 7.54
N GLY A 362 -7.37 -9.67 6.89
CA GLY A 362 -6.12 -10.40 7.12
C GLY A 362 -5.69 -10.41 8.59
N PRO A 363 -5.46 -9.25 9.22
CA PRO A 363 -5.07 -9.18 10.64
C PRO A 363 -6.08 -9.82 11.61
N ILE A 364 -7.39 -9.70 11.35
CA ILE A 364 -8.42 -10.31 12.20
C ILE A 364 -8.28 -11.83 12.20
N SER A 365 -8.27 -12.43 11.03
CA SER A 365 -8.27 -13.88 10.90
C SER A 365 -6.95 -14.51 11.37
N PHE A 366 -5.80 -13.88 11.09
CA PHE A 366 -4.52 -14.32 11.65
C PHE A 366 -4.52 -14.17 13.18
N GLY A 367 -5.09 -13.08 13.71
CA GLY A 367 -5.24 -12.86 15.15
C GLY A 367 -6.04 -13.98 15.81
N VAL A 368 -7.20 -14.36 15.24
CA VAL A 368 -8.01 -15.48 15.72
C VAL A 368 -7.25 -16.79 15.73
N LEU A 369 -6.50 -17.08 14.65
CA LEU A 369 -5.73 -18.32 14.55
C LEU A 369 -4.57 -18.36 15.56
N LEU A 370 -3.88 -17.22 15.79
CA LEU A 370 -2.82 -17.10 16.76
C LEU A 370 -3.35 -17.20 18.20
N ASP A 371 -4.48 -16.57 18.51
CA ASP A 371 -5.13 -16.67 19.83
C ASP A 371 -5.65 -18.10 20.12
N ALA A 372 -5.98 -18.87 19.05
CA ALA A 372 -6.28 -20.30 19.12
C ALA A 372 -5.01 -21.18 19.21
N ASN A 373 -3.83 -20.59 19.45
CA ASN A 373 -2.53 -21.26 19.54
C ASN A 373 -2.07 -22.00 18.25
N LEU A 374 -2.58 -21.60 17.07
CA LEU A 374 -2.09 -22.12 15.81
C LEU A 374 -0.72 -21.51 15.50
N SER A 375 0.29 -22.35 15.21
CA SER A 375 1.60 -21.83 14.85
C SER A 375 1.60 -21.16 13.48
N PHE A 376 2.50 -20.21 13.25
CA PHE A 376 2.68 -19.54 11.95
C PHE A 376 2.91 -20.55 10.81
N THR A 377 3.57 -21.68 11.07
CA THR A 377 3.81 -22.74 10.09
C THR A 377 2.50 -23.29 9.54
N TRP A 378 1.53 -23.62 10.41
CA TRP A 378 0.22 -24.11 9.98
C TRP A 378 -0.63 -23.02 9.30
N ILE A 379 -0.56 -21.78 9.80
CA ILE A 379 -1.25 -20.65 9.19
C ILE A 379 -0.74 -20.43 7.76
N PHE A 380 0.58 -20.41 7.55
CA PHE A 380 1.16 -20.23 6.21
C PHE A 380 0.87 -21.41 5.28
N ALA A 381 0.88 -22.65 5.80
CA ALA A 381 0.50 -23.83 5.02
C ALA A 381 -0.96 -23.76 4.56
N LEU A 382 -1.88 -23.40 5.45
CA LEU A 382 -3.31 -23.21 5.13
C LEU A 382 -3.49 -22.13 4.05
N VAL A 383 -2.86 -20.99 4.22
CA VAL A 383 -2.92 -19.86 3.26
C VAL A 383 -2.34 -20.27 1.91
N ALA A 384 -1.20 -21.00 1.90
CA ALA A 384 -0.59 -21.50 0.67
C ALA A 384 -1.55 -22.43 -0.10
N VAL A 385 -2.21 -23.36 0.59
CA VAL A 385 -3.22 -24.24 -0.01
C VAL A 385 -4.37 -23.43 -0.60
N ILE A 386 -4.92 -22.45 0.13
CA ILE A 386 -6.00 -21.60 -0.39
C ILE A 386 -5.55 -20.86 -1.64
N ILE A 387 -4.35 -20.27 -1.66
CA ILE A 387 -3.83 -19.57 -2.84
C ILE A 387 -3.65 -20.54 -4.01
N VAL A 388 -3.12 -21.74 -3.79
CA VAL A 388 -2.99 -22.78 -4.86
C VAL A 388 -4.36 -23.12 -5.44
N LEU A 389 -5.38 -23.32 -4.62
CA LEU A 389 -6.75 -23.59 -5.09
C LEU A 389 -7.30 -22.42 -5.93
N THR A 390 -7.02 -21.17 -5.53
CA THR A 390 -7.45 -19.99 -6.32
C THR A 390 -6.69 -19.89 -7.66
N ILE A 391 -5.40 -20.20 -7.68
CA ILE A 391 -4.58 -20.27 -8.91
C ILE A 391 -5.13 -21.32 -9.87
N VAL A 392 -5.38 -22.55 -9.39
CA VAL A 392 -5.92 -23.65 -10.21
C VAL A 392 -7.30 -23.30 -10.76
N ASN A 393 -8.18 -22.70 -9.93
CA ASN A 393 -9.49 -22.25 -10.39
C ASN A 393 -9.38 -21.15 -11.45
N GLY A 394 -8.45 -20.21 -11.26
CA GLY A 394 -8.16 -19.14 -12.21
C GLY A 394 -7.67 -19.68 -13.55
N TRP A 395 -6.71 -20.60 -13.56
CA TRP A 395 -6.22 -21.20 -14.80
C TRP A 395 -7.29 -21.96 -15.57
N ARG A 396 -8.07 -22.80 -14.89
CA ARG A 396 -9.14 -23.58 -15.55
C ARG A 396 -10.24 -22.72 -16.16
N ARG A 397 -10.42 -21.47 -15.75
CA ARG A 397 -11.59 -20.66 -16.12
C ARG A 397 -11.28 -19.36 -16.82
N LEU A 398 -10.06 -18.83 -16.73
CA LEU A 398 -9.65 -17.60 -17.42
C LEU A 398 -8.85 -17.89 -18.69
N THR A 399 -8.12 -19.02 -18.75
CA THR A 399 -7.30 -19.36 -19.93
C THR A 399 -8.02 -20.28 -20.91
N SER A 400 -9.11 -20.92 -20.50
CA SER A 400 -10.08 -21.56 -21.41
C SER A 400 -11.06 -20.49 -21.93
#